data_6dc74f8311be2db60567de02655475e9
#
_entry.id   6dc74f8311be2db60567de02655475e9
#
_cell.length_a   1.000
_cell.length_b   1.000
_cell.length_c   1.000
_cell.angle_alpha   90.00
_cell.angle_beta   90.00
_cell.angle_gamma   90.00
#
_symmetry.space_group_name_H-M   'P 1'
#
loop_
_entity.id
_entity.type
_entity.pdbx_description
1 polymer ?
#
loop_
_entity_poly.entity_id
_entity_poly.type
_entity_poly.pdbx_seq_one_letter_code
_entity_poly.pdbx_strand_id
1 'polypeptide(L)'
;MRIRRVAIVGTQGVPAQYGGFETLVENLIGEFKSEKVQYTVFCSGRDYKKKLKTHKGAKLKYIPFLHANGIQSIPYDILSLIRCIKGYDTVLLLGVSGGIFIPIFRLFYSKKLIVNIDGREHTRAKWGFFARQFLKLNEVLAVKFADVIIADNKGIQDYVTETYHKPSVMIAYGGDHALRHLSDETQRGILYKYGLRKRDYALSICRIEPENNCHITLDAFAKFGLPLVFIGNWDYSAYGRRLRWRYGLLSNIKMLDPIYDLDVLYTLRKNCNNYIHGHSCGGTNPSLVEAMFFGRPILAYDVVFNRETTCDKAYYYANDLQLIDYLGMPNLEGEPMLDVAKQHYMWKVIVRQYEALYR
;
A
#
# COMPACT_ATOMS: atom_id res chain seq x y z
N MET A 1 26.71 -22.06 -4.08
CA MET A 1 25.65 -21.62 -3.13
C MET A 1 24.29 -22.00 -3.69
N ARG A 2 23.40 -22.64 -2.93
CA ARG A 2 22.09 -23.11 -3.45
C ARG A 2 21.14 -21.93 -3.67
N ILE A 3 20.51 -21.84 -4.86
CA ILE A 3 19.48 -20.86 -5.18
C ILE A 3 18.20 -21.19 -4.39
N ARG A 4 17.64 -20.23 -3.67
CA ARG A 4 16.38 -20.35 -2.95
C ARG A 4 15.20 -20.08 -3.87
N ARG A 5 14.28 -21.03 -3.97
CA ARG A 5 13.04 -20.90 -4.76
C ARG A 5 11.93 -20.39 -3.87
N VAL A 6 11.48 -19.17 -4.11
CA VAL A 6 10.45 -18.49 -3.32
C VAL A 6 9.19 -18.35 -4.16
N ALA A 7 8.05 -18.85 -3.64
CA ALA A 7 6.73 -18.61 -4.21
C ALA A 7 6.10 -17.40 -3.52
N ILE A 8 5.53 -16.46 -4.28
CA ILE A 8 4.75 -15.34 -3.77
C ILE A 8 3.29 -15.57 -4.13
N VAL A 9 2.41 -15.54 -3.13
CA VAL A 9 0.97 -15.81 -3.19
C VAL A 9 0.23 -14.66 -2.50
N GLY A 10 -1.05 -14.43 -2.82
CA GLY A 10 -1.88 -13.41 -2.15
C GLY A 10 -1.79 -12.03 -2.78
N THR A 11 -1.42 -11.95 -4.05
CA THR A 11 -1.39 -10.72 -4.85
C THR A 11 -2.15 -10.93 -6.16
N GLN A 12 -2.64 -9.85 -6.78
CA GLN A 12 -3.19 -9.96 -8.14
C GLN A 12 -2.12 -10.42 -9.14
N GLY A 13 -0.86 -10.04 -8.91
CA GLY A 13 0.29 -10.41 -9.73
C GLY A 13 1.10 -9.22 -10.21
N VAL A 14 1.98 -9.51 -11.19
CA VAL A 14 2.87 -8.52 -11.82
C VAL A 14 2.81 -8.67 -13.37
N PRO A 15 3.05 -7.60 -14.15
CA PRO A 15 3.41 -6.23 -13.74
C PRO A 15 2.34 -5.57 -12.87
N ALA A 16 2.76 -4.78 -11.87
CA ALA A 16 1.85 -4.14 -10.94
C ALA A 16 0.88 -3.20 -11.65
N GLN A 17 -0.42 -3.36 -11.38
CA GLN A 17 -1.45 -2.48 -11.93
C GLN A 17 -1.99 -1.55 -10.86
N TYR A 18 -2.38 -2.10 -9.69
CA TYR A 18 -2.94 -1.34 -8.58
C TYR A 18 -2.86 -2.16 -7.29
N GLY A 19 -2.41 -1.55 -6.20
CA GLY A 19 -2.38 -2.18 -4.87
C GLY A 19 -1.01 -2.15 -4.21
N GLY A 20 -1.01 -2.20 -2.88
CA GLY A 20 0.21 -2.19 -2.08
C GLY A 20 1.05 -3.46 -2.28
N PHE A 21 0.41 -4.62 -2.29
CA PHE A 21 1.12 -5.90 -2.49
C PHE A 21 1.67 -6.05 -3.91
N GLU A 22 0.96 -5.54 -4.92
CA GLU A 22 1.46 -5.53 -6.30
C GLU A 22 2.74 -4.68 -6.40
N THR A 23 2.73 -3.50 -5.79
CA THR A 23 3.91 -2.63 -5.71
C THR A 23 5.05 -3.27 -4.92
N LEU A 24 4.74 -3.94 -3.80
CA LEU A 24 5.73 -4.70 -3.02
C LEU A 24 6.38 -5.78 -3.89
N VAL A 25 5.59 -6.62 -4.55
CA VAL A 25 6.11 -7.73 -5.37
C VAL A 25 6.90 -7.22 -6.56
N GLU A 26 6.43 -6.17 -7.23
CA GLU A 26 7.12 -5.53 -8.36
C GLU A 26 8.55 -5.10 -8.00
N ASN A 27 8.75 -4.60 -6.77
CA ASN A 27 10.05 -4.16 -6.27
C ASN A 27 10.87 -5.33 -5.69
N LEU A 28 10.25 -6.31 -5.03
CA LEU A 28 10.95 -7.51 -4.55
C LEU A 28 11.62 -8.30 -5.70
N ILE A 29 10.95 -8.40 -6.85
CA ILE A 29 11.50 -9.08 -8.02
C ILE A 29 12.36 -8.15 -8.90
N GLY A 30 12.51 -6.89 -8.52
CA GLY A 30 13.20 -5.83 -9.26
C GLY A 30 14.73 -5.89 -9.18
N GLU A 31 15.35 -4.74 -9.38
CA GLU A 31 16.79 -4.59 -9.52
C GLU A 31 17.61 -4.94 -8.26
N PHE A 32 17.03 -4.78 -7.08
CA PHE A 32 17.71 -5.05 -5.81
C PHE A 32 17.72 -6.51 -5.39
N LYS A 33 17.02 -7.37 -6.14
CA LYS A 33 16.96 -8.81 -5.91
C LYS A 33 18.34 -9.46 -6.06
N SER A 34 18.71 -10.33 -5.12
CA SER A 34 19.96 -11.08 -5.23
C SER A 34 19.82 -12.26 -6.21
N GLU A 35 20.94 -12.66 -6.82
CA GLU A 35 21.00 -13.85 -7.69
C GLU A 35 20.75 -15.17 -6.95
N LYS A 36 20.79 -15.15 -5.61
CA LYS A 36 20.54 -16.31 -4.74
C LYS A 36 19.05 -16.64 -4.58
N VAL A 37 18.17 -15.78 -5.10
CA VAL A 37 16.71 -15.93 -4.98
C VAL A 37 16.06 -16.03 -6.36
N GLN A 38 15.31 -17.11 -6.58
CA GLN A 38 14.46 -17.30 -7.74
C GLN A 38 12.99 -17.19 -7.34
N TYR A 39 12.36 -16.11 -7.72
CA TYR A 39 10.93 -15.89 -7.44
C TYR A 39 10.03 -16.57 -8.47
N THR A 40 8.89 -17.07 -7.99
CA THR A 40 7.72 -17.41 -8.78
C THR A 40 6.52 -16.65 -8.19
N VAL A 41 5.90 -15.82 -9.00
CA VAL A 41 4.71 -15.04 -8.60
C VAL A 41 3.46 -15.72 -9.12
N PHE A 42 2.50 -15.99 -8.24
CA PHE A 42 1.18 -16.45 -8.63
C PHE A 42 0.31 -15.24 -8.97
N CYS A 43 -0.26 -15.24 -10.18
CA CYS A 43 -1.02 -14.14 -10.74
C CYS A 43 -2.45 -14.57 -11.03
N SER A 44 -3.39 -13.64 -10.90
CA SER A 44 -4.79 -13.85 -11.31
C SER A 44 -4.87 -14.03 -12.83
N GLY A 45 -5.41 -15.15 -13.26
CA GLY A 45 -5.59 -15.44 -14.69
C GLY A 45 -6.72 -14.63 -15.32
N ARG A 46 -7.59 -14.02 -14.50
CA ARG A 46 -8.71 -13.18 -14.95
C ARG A 46 -8.32 -11.71 -15.05
N ASP A 47 -7.48 -11.23 -14.14
CA ASP A 47 -7.10 -9.82 -14.09
C ASP A 47 -6.03 -9.47 -15.15
N TYR A 48 -5.29 -10.47 -15.66
CA TYR A 48 -4.26 -10.28 -16.69
C TYR A 48 -4.70 -10.85 -18.04
N LYS A 49 -5.02 -9.97 -18.99
CA LYS A 49 -5.34 -10.35 -20.39
C LYS A 49 -4.12 -10.97 -21.10
N LYS A 50 -2.95 -10.32 -20.98
CA LYS A 50 -1.67 -10.81 -21.53
C LYS A 50 -0.93 -11.60 -20.44
N LYS A 51 -0.76 -12.90 -20.65
CA LYS A 51 -0.07 -13.79 -19.72
C LYS A 51 1.40 -13.91 -20.07
N LEU A 52 2.26 -13.16 -19.37
CA LEU A 52 3.71 -13.26 -19.51
C LEU A 52 4.22 -14.53 -18.83
N LYS A 53 5.23 -15.18 -19.41
CA LYS A 53 5.91 -16.32 -18.76
C LYS A 53 6.85 -15.88 -17.63
N THR A 54 7.46 -14.71 -17.82
CA THR A 54 8.41 -14.10 -16.88
C THR A 54 8.25 -12.61 -16.84
N HIS A 55 8.60 -11.99 -15.69
CA HIS A 55 8.68 -10.54 -15.51
C HIS A 55 9.83 -10.21 -14.55
N LYS A 56 10.73 -9.29 -14.90
CA LYS A 56 11.92 -8.92 -14.10
C LYS A 56 12.70 -10.15 -13.56
N GLY A 57 12.79 -11.22 -14.36
CA GLY A 57 13.48 -12.46 -13.99
C GLY A 57 12.71 -13.39 -13.06
N ALA A 58 11.52 -13.01 -12.57
CA ALA A 58 10.62 -13.90 -11.85
C ALA A 58 9.77 -14.74 -12.83
N LYS A 59 9.48 -16.00 -12.47
CA LYS A 59 8.53 -16.84 -13.19
C LYS A 59 7.11 -16.45 -12.80
N LEU A 60 6.17 -16.42 -13.78
CA LEU A 60 4.76 -16.13 -13.51
C LEU A 60 3.91 -17.38 -13.70
N LYS A 61 3.02 -17.66 -12.74
CA LYS A 61 2.04 -18.75 -12.80
C LYS A 61 0.64 -18.19 -12.62
N TYR A 62 -0.27 -18.51 -13.51
CA TYR A 62 -1.62 -17.97 -13.49
C TYR A 62 -2.62 -18.97 -12.89
N ILE A 63 -3.43 -18.49 -11.95
CA ILE A 63 -4.59 -19.20 -11.43
C ILE A 63 -5.77 -18.83 -12.34
N PRO A 64 -6.35 -19.78 -13.10
CA PRO A 64 -7.39 -19.47 -14.06
C PRO A 64 -8.70 -19.08 -13.37
N PHE A 65 -9.52 -18.27 -14.06
CA PHE A 65 -10.93 -17.96 -13.75
C PHE A 65 -11.23 -17.21 -12.45
N LEU A 66 -10.24 -16.89 -11.61
CA LEU A 66 -10.44 -16.23 -10.32
C LEU A 66 -9.79 -14.85 -10.29
N HIS A 67 -10.49 -13.89 -9.67
CA HIS A 67 -9.89 -12.62 -9.24
C HIS A 67 -9.15 -12.81 -7.92
N ALA A 68 -8.05 -12.10 -7.75
CA ALA A 68 -7.30 -12.10 -6.50
C ALA A 68 -7.82 -11.07 -5.48
N ASN A 69 -9.05 -10.59 -5.63
CA ASN A 69 -9.67 -9.62 -4.74
C ASN A 69 -11.08 -10.03 -4.33
N GLY A 70 -11.60 -9.37 -3.28
CA GLY A 70 -12.93 -9.65 -2.74
C GLY A 70 -13.06 -11.11 -2.27
N ILE A 71 -14.25 -11.68 -2.38
CA ILE A 71 -14.54 -13.05 -1.94
C ILE A 71 -13.80 -14.11 -2.75
N GLN A 72 -13.44 -13.80 -3.99
CA GLN A 72 -12.70 -14.70 -4.88
C GLN A 72 -11.23 -14.84 -4.52
N SER A 73 -10.69 -13.93 -3.69
CA SER A 73 -9.32 -14.07 -3.18
C SER A 73 -9.14 -15.35 -2.36
N ILE A 74 -10.18 -15.83 -1.68
CA ILE A 74 -10.12 -17.04 -0.85
C ILE A 74 -9.79 -18.27 -1.70
N PRO A 75 -10.64 -18.70 -2.67
CA PRO A 75 -10.31 -19.85 -3.52
C PRO A 75 -9.07 -19.61 -4.39
N TYR A 76 -8.77 -18.37 -4.76
CA TYR A 76 -7.54 -18.02 -5.46
C TYR A 76 -6.29 -18.34 -4.64
N ASP A 77 -6.25 -17.93 -3.37
CA ASP A 77 -5.13 -18.19 -2.46
C ASP A 77 -5.00 -19.68 -2.12
N ILE A 78 -6.12 -20.36 -1.90
CA ILE A 78 -6.14 -21.82 -1.67
C ILE A 78 -5.53 -22.57 -2.85
N LEU A 79 -5.95 -22.26 -4.08
CA LEU A 79 -5.40 -22.91 -5.29
C LEU A 79 -3.93 -22.56 -5.51
N SER A 80 -3.51 -21.35 -5.15
CA SER A 80 -2.12 -20.92 -5.20
C SER A 80 -1.27 -21.72 -4.21
N LEU A 81 -1.73 -21.86 -2.95
CA LEU A 81 -1.07 -22.65 -1.92
C LEU A 81 -0.96 -24.14 -2.30
N ILE A 82 -2.02 -24.75 -2.84
CA ILE A 82 -1.97 -26.14 -3.34
C ILE A 82 -0.84 -26.30 -4.37
N ARG A 83 -0.68 -25.35 -5.28
CA ARG A 83 0.40 -25.38 -6.28
C ARG A 83 1.79 -25.12 -5.69
N CYS A 84 1.86 -24.65 -4.44
CA CYS A 84 3.12 -24.41 -3.73
C CYS A 84 3.60 -25.61 -2.90
N ILE A 85 2.81 -26.68 -2.73
CA ILE A 85 3.18 -27.85 -1.93
C ILE A 85 4.51 -28.45 -2.36
N LYS A 86 4.79 -28.45 -3.65
CA LYS A 86 6.07 -28.96 -4.21
C LYS A 86 6.80 -27.87 -5.00
N GLY A 87 8.12 -27.90 -4.92
CA GLY A 87 8.97 -27.12 -5.82
C GLY A 87 9.52 -25.80 -5.25
N TYR A 88 9.15 -25.41 -4.01
CA TYR A 88 9.60 -24.17 -3.38
C TYR A 88 10.26 -24.43 -2.04
N ASP A 89 11.25 -23.61 -1.70
CA ASP A 89 11.95 -23.65 -0.42
C ASP A 89 11.28 -22.74 0.61
N THR A 90 10.58 -21.69 0.13
CA THR A 90 9.82 -20.72 0.92
C THR A 90 8.54 -20.34 0.19
N VAL A 91 7.46 -20.18 0.92
CA VAL A 91 6.21 -19.56 0.46
C VAL A 91 6.03 -18.25 1.22
N LEU A 92 5.94 -17.15 0.49
CA LEU A 92 5.56 -15.83 1.01
C LEU A 92 4.09 -15.60 0.66
N LEU A 93 3.24 -15.63 1.68
CA LEU A 93 1.80 -15.32 1.57
C LEU A 93 1.58 -13.87 1.96
N LEU A 94 0.98 -13.09 1.07
CA LEU A 94 0.61 -11.69 1.25
C LEU A 94 -0.87 -11.59 1.56
N GLY A 95 -1.20 -11.12 2.76
CA GLY A 95 -2.56 -11.13 3.29
C GLY A 95 -2.95 -12.46 3.92
N VAL A 96 -4.20 -12.53 4.38
CA VAL A 96 -4.71 -13.66 5.17
C VAL A 96 -5.92 -14.37 4.53
N SER A 97 -6.28 -14.02 3.30
CA SER A 97 -7.51 -14.54 2.64
C SER A 97 -7.54 -16.07 2.52
N GLY A 98 -6.38 -16.71 2.31
CA GLY A 98 -6.23 -18.16 2.26
C GLY A 98 -5.99 -18.83 3.60
N GLY A 99 -6.11 -18.11 4.72
CA GLY A 99 -5.74 -18.58 6.07
C GLY A 99 -6.42 -19.87 6.49
N ILE A 100 -7.68 -20.06 6.15
CA ILE A 100 -8.44 -21.26 6.49
C ILE A 100 -7.84 -22.54 5.93
N PHE A 101 -7.10 -22.47 4.84
CA PHE A 101 -6.46 -23.63 4.22
C PHE A 101 -5.05 -23.91 4.78
N ILE A 102 -4.42 -22.98 5.48
CA ILE A 102 -3.04 -23.11 5.96
C ILE A 102 -2.83 -24.35 6.85
N PRO A 103 -3.73 -24.72 7.79
CA PRO A 103 -3.57 -25.96 8.57
C PRO A 103 -3.44 -27.21 7.69
N ILE A 104 -4.28 -27.34 6.65
CA ILE A 104 -4.23 -28.45 5.70
C ILE A 104 -2.96 -28.36 4.84
N PHE A 105 -2.61 -27.18 4.36
CA PHE A 105 -1.38 -26.95 3.61
C PHE A 105 -0.15 -27.41 4.37
N ARG A 106 -0.07 -27.15 5.69
CA ARG A 106 1.05 -27.54 6.55
C ARG A 106 1.23 -29.04 6.72
N LEU A 107 0.18 -29.84 6.52
CA LEU A 107 0.33 -31.31 6.52
C LEU A 107 1.19 -31.80 5.35
N PHE A 108 1.24 -31.05 4.24
CA PHE A 108 1.96 -31.41 3.02
C PHE A 108 3.19 -30.53 2.75
N TYR A 109 3.35 -29.43 3.49
CA TYR A 109 4.41 -28.44 3.29
C TYR A 109 5.14 -28.16 4.61
N SER A 110 6.31 -28.80 4.78
CA SER A 110 7.16 -28.69 5.98
C SER A 110 8.22 -27.57 5.89
N LYS A 111 8.33 -26.88 4.74
CA LYS A 111 9.31 -25.83 4.53
C LYS A 111 8.77 -24.48 5.02
N LYS A 112 9.56 -23.43 4.84
CA LYS A 112 9.30 -22.12 5.42
C LYS A 112 8.05 -21.44 4.83
N LEU A 113 7.06 -21.12 5.68
CA LEU A 113 5.89 -20.31 5.38
C LEU A 113 6.04 -18.96 6.07
N ILE A 114 6.11 -17.89 5.29
CA ILE A 114 6.17 -16.52 5.74
C ILE A 114 4.82 -15.88 5.39
N VAL A 115 4.18 -15.25 6.37
CA VAL A 115 2.90 -14.54 6.17
C VAL A 115 3.08 -13.06 6.48
N ASN A 116 2.81 -12.21 5.49
CA ASN A 116 2.61 -10.78 5.72
C ASN A 116 1.11 -10.56 5.98
N ILE A 117 0.76 -10.18 7.20
CA ILE A 117 -0.65 -10.07 7.61
C ILE A 117 -1.34 -8.82 7.08
N ASP A 118 -0.60 -7.91 6.39
CA ASP A 118 -1.12 -6.59 6.00
C ASP A 118 -1.55 -5.78 7.25
N GLY A 119 -2.71 -5.16 7.19
CA GLY A 119 -3.34 -4.53 8.34
C GLY A 119 -4.44 -5.40 8.97
N ARG A 120 -5.24 -4.79 9.83
CA ARG A 120 -6.39 -5.43 10.50
C ARG A 120 -7.61 -5.46 9.57
N GLU A 121 -7.57 -6.25 8.49
CA GLU A 121 -8.63 -6.23 7.44
C GLU A 121 -10.04 -6.48 8.01
N HIS A 122 -10.17 -7.33 9.03
CA HIS A 122 -11.44 -7.63 9.69
C HIS A 122 -12.08 -6.43 10.40
N THR A 123 -11.33 -5.36 10.68
CA THR A 123 -11.86 -4.15 11.35
C THR A 123 -12.44 -3.13 10.38
N ARG A 124 -12.23 -3.29 9.07
CA ARG A 124 -12.71 -2.32 8.08
C ARG A 124 -14.24 -2.25 8.05
N ALA A 125 -14.77 -1.03 7.93
CA ALA A 125 -16.20 -0.75 7.97
C ALA A 125 -17.01 -1.43 6.85
N LYS A 126 -16.39 -1.73 5.72
CA LYS A 126 -17.03 -2.40 4.56
C LYS A 126 -17.51 -3.83 4.83
N TRP A 127 -17.01 -4.48 5.90
CA TRP A 127 -17.33 -5.87 6.20
C TRP A 127 -18.49 -6.01 7.19
N GLY A 128 -19.49 -6.82 6.85
CA GLY A 128 -20.55 -7.23 7.78
C GLY A 128 -20.02 -8.22 8.84
N PHE A 129 -20.84 -8.48 9.87
CA PHE A 129 -20.45 -9.30 11.03
C PHE A 129 -19.85 -10.66 10.66
N PHE A 130 -20.51 -11.46 9.82
CA PHE A 130 -20.02 -12.79 9.44
C PHE A 130 -18.69 -12.74 8.66
N ALA A 131 -18.55 -11.75 7.77
CA ALA A 131 -17.30 -11.58 7.03
C ALA A 131 -16.14 -11.19 7.96
N ARG A 132 -16.40 -10.35 8.97
CA ARG A 132 -15.41 -9.98 10.00
C ARG A 132 -14.94 -11.19 10.79
N GLN A 133 -15.88 -12.05 11.25
CA GLN A 133 -15.52 -13.28 11.99
C GLN A 133 -14.72 -14.24 11.12
N PHE A 134 -15.11 -14.40 9.86
CA PHE A 134 -14.39 -15.24 8.91
C PHE A 134 -12.96 -14.72 8.64
N LEU A 135 -12.80 -13.42 8.42
CA LEU A 135 -11.49 -12.79 8.22
C LEU A 135 -10.62 -12.91 9.48
N LYS A 136 -11.21 -12.75 10.67
CA LYS A 136 -10.51 -12.95 11.94
C LYS A 136 -10.03 -14.39 12.11
N LEU A 137 -10.86 -15.38 11.77
CA LEU A 137 -10.47 -16.79 11.81
C LEU A 137 -9.30 -17.07 10.85
N ASN A 138 -9.36 -16.52 9.62
CA ASN A 138 -8.25 -16.66 8.65
C ASN A 138 -6.94 -16.05 9.19
N GLU A 139 -7.02 -14.89 9.83
CA GLU A 139 -5.87 -14.23 10.45
C GLU A 139 -5.29 -15.08 11.60
N VAL A 140 -6.15 -15.60 12.51
CA VAL A 140 -5.73 -16.50 13.59
C VAL A 140 -4.98 -17.72 13.05
N LEU A 141 -5.53 -18.37 12.03
CA LEU A 141 -4.92 -19.57 11.44
C LEU A 141 -3.61 -19.22 10.72
N ALA A 142 -3.57 -18.12 9.98
CA ALA A 142 -2.36 -17.66 9.31
C ALA A 142 -1.24 -17.38 10.32
N VAL A 143 -1.52 -16.62 11.38
CA VAL A 143 -0.57 -16.30 12.44
C VAL A 143 -0.14 -17.57 13.21
N LYS A 144 -1.07 -18.48 13.50
CA LYS A 144 -0.79 -19.71 14.27
C LYS A 144 0.21 -20.63 13.55
N PHE A 145 0.06 -20.79 12.23
CA PHE A 145 0.77 -21.78 11.45
C PHE A 145 1.92 -21.21 10.59
N ALA A 146 2.14 -19.90 10.58
CA ALA A 146 3.32 -19.28 9.97
C ALA A 146 4.59 -19.59 10.75
N ASP A 147 5.70 -19.79 10.03
CA ASP A 147 7.05 -19.85 10.64
C ASP A 147 7.57 -18.43 10.93
N VAL A 148 7.22 -17.47 10.07
CA VAL A 148 7.55 -16.05 10.25
C VAL A 148 6.32 -15.20 9.92
N ILE A 149 6.01 -14.27 10.79
CA ILE A 149 4.95 -13.27 10.60
C ILE A 149 5.63 -11.93 10.26
N ILE A 150 5.20 -11.30 9.19
CA ILE A 150 5.61 -9.93 8.84
C ILE A 150 4.48 -8.98 9.20
N ALA A 151 4.83 -7.92 9.92
CA ALA A 151 4.01 -6.73 10.12
C ALA A 151 4.66 -5.56 9.38
N ASP A 152 3.89 -4.78 8.67
CA ASP A 152 4.40 -3.66 7.86
C ASP A 152 4.53 -2.35 8.65
N ASN A 153 4.06 -2.35 9.90
CA ASN A 153 4.05 -1.17 10.77
C ASN A 153 4.19 -1.60 12.24
N LYS A 154 4.77 -0.74 13.07
CA LYS A 154 4.93 -0.99 14.50
C LYS A 154 3.59 -1.25 15.20
N GLY A 155 2.55 -0.47 14.89
CA GLY A 155 1.21 -0.70 15.45
C GLY A 155 0.60 -2.06 15.09
N ILE A 156 0.94 -2.62 13.91
CA ILE A 156 0.54 -3.98 13.54
C ILE A 156 1.42 -5.02 14.26
N GLN A 157 2.71 -4.74 14.44
CA GLN A 157 3.60 -5.60 15.22
C GLN A 157 3.14 -5.74 16.67
N ASP A 158 2.77 -4.63 17.30
CA ASP A 158 2.26 -4.62 18.68
C ASP A 158 0.92 -5.38 18.77
N TYR A 159 0.02 -5.15 17.82
CA TYR A 159 -1.23 -5.91 17.71
C TYR A 159 -1.00 -7.43 17.63
N VAL A 160 -0.02 -7.90 16.84
CA VAL A 160 0.32 -9.32 16.76
C VAL A 160 0.83 -9.85 18.11
N THR A 161 1.68 -9.08 18.76
CA THR A 161 2.25 -9.44 20.07
C THR A 161 1.18 -9.51 21.15
N GLU A 162 0.32 -8.50 21.24
CA GLU A 162 -0.74 -8.40 22.26
C GLU A 162 -1.86 -9.41 22.03
N THR A 163 -2.28 -9.61 20.76
CA THR A 163 -3.44 -10.45 20.45
C THR A 163 -3.08 -11.95 20.36
N TYR A 164 -1.90 -12.26 19.83
CA TYR A 164 -1.53 -13.64 19.51
C TYR A 164 -0.36 -14.17 20.34
N HIS A 165 0.28 -13.32 21.14
CA HIS A 165 1.47 -13.64 21.92
C HIS A 165 2.59 -14.28 21.07
N LYS A 166 2.76 -13.78 19.83
CA LYS A 166 3.77 -14.25 18.88
C LYS A 166 4.69 -13.12 18.43
N PRO A 167 5.97 -13.40 18.21
CA PRO A 167 6.88 -12.44 17.62
C PRO A 167 6.54 -12.23 16.13
N SER A 168 6.74 -11.02 15.65
CA SER A 168 6.68 -10.69 14.24
C SER A 168 7.87 -9.81 13.83
N VAL A 169 8.22 -9.86 12.55
CA VAL A 169 9.29 -9.05 11.97
C VAL A 169 8.65 -7.83 11.31
N MET A 170 9.11 -6.64 11.69
CA MET A 170 8.63 -5.43 11.06
C MET A 170 9.38 -5.20 9.74
N ILE A 171 8.66 -5.20 8.61
CA ILE A 171 9.16 -4.83 7.28
C ILE A 171 8.11 -3.98 6.57
N ALA A 172 8.38 -2.69 6.47
CA ALA A 172 7.50 -1.73 5.83
C ALA A 172 7.55 -1.81 4.28
N TYR A 173 6.87 -0.88 3.62
CA TYR A 173 6.99 -0.66 2.17
C TYR A 173 8.13 0.31 1.87
N GLY A 174 8.73 0.20 0.68
CA GLY A 174 9.62 1.22 0.14
C GLY A 174 8.84 2.28 -0.64
N GLY A 175 9.44 3.46 -0.85
CA GLY A 175 8.79 4.55 -1.57
C GLY A 175 9.65 5.24 -2.62
N ASP A 176 10.95 4.95 -2.67
CA ASP A 176 11.91 5.59 -3.59
C ASP A 176 11.65 5.31 -5.07
N HIS A 177 10.85 4.27 -5.39
CA HIS A 177 10.37 4.02 -6.77
C HIS A 177 9.47 5.14 -7.31
N ALA A 178 8.92 5.99 -6.44
CA ALA A 178 8.14 7.17 -6.84
C ALA A 178 9.00 8.31 -7.38
N LEU A 179 10.33 8.28 -7.15
CA LEU A 179 11.27 9.26 -7.66
C LEU A 179 11.55 9.07 -9.16
N ARG A 180 11.59 10.18 -9.89
CA ARG A 180 11.85 10.22 -11.34
C ARG A 180 12.85 11.32 -11.66
N HIS A 181 13.47 11.23 -12.81
CA HIS A 181 14.33 12.26 -13.37
C HIS A 181 13.62 12.92 -14.55
N LEU A 182 12.90 14.01 -14.28
CA LEU A 182 12.18 14.78 -15.30
C LEU A 182 12.76 16.19 -15.39
N SER A 183 12.88 16.71 -16.62
CA SER A 183 13.24 18.10 -16.85
C SER A 183 12.19 19.08 -16.28
N ASP A 184 12.59 20.28 -15.93
CA ASP A 184 11.66 21.31 -15.46
C ASP A 184 10.64 21.69 -16.54
N GLU A 185 11.01 21.59 -17.82
CA GLU A 185 10.10 21.82 -18.94
C GLU A 185 8.99 20.74 -18.98
N THR A 186 9.35 19.46 -18.87
CA THR A 186 8.37 18.36 -18.79
C THR A 186 7.42 18.56 -17.62
N GLN A 187 7.96 18.89 -16.43
CA GLN A 187 7.14 19.14 -15.26
C GLN A 187 6.19 20.34 -15.46
N ARG A 188 6.67 21.44 -16.05
CA ARG A 188 5.81 22.59 -16.38
C ARG A 188 4.70 22.21 -17.35
N GLY A 189 5.01 21.41 -18.38
CA GLY A 189 4.01 20.92 -19.34
C GLY A 189 2.92 20.09 -18.66
N ILE A 190 3.31 19.19 -17.74
CA ILE A 190 2.37 18.39 -16.96
C ILE A 190 1.49 19.29 -16.07
N LEU A 191 2.09 20.20 -15.30
CA LEU A 191 1.31 21.12 -14.45
C LEU A 191 0.33 21.95 -15.27
N TYR A 192 0.76 22.48 -16.42
CA TYR A 192 -0.09 23.25 -17.33
C TYR A 192 -1.30 22.44 -17.83
N LYS A 193 -1.08 21.17 -18.22
CA LYS A 193 -2.15 20.25 -18.64
C LYS A 193 -3.24 20.08 -17.57
N TYR A 194 -2.85 20.11 -16.30
CA TYR A 194 -3.78 20.01 -15.17
C TYR A 194 -4.26 21.38 -14.65
N GLY A 195 -3.86 22.48 -15.27
CA GLY A 195 -4.20 23.83 -14.84
C GLY A 195 -3.67 24.13 -13.44
N LEU A 196 -2.44 23.72 -13.14
CA LEU A 196 -1.78 23.85 -11.84
C LEU A 196 -0.52 24.71 -11.93
N ARG A 197 -0.16 25.35 -10.82
CA ARG A 197 1.10 26.06 -10.65
C ARG A 197 1.93 25.41 -9.55
N LYS A 198 3.24 25.52 -9.66
CA LYS A 198 4.17 25.02 -8.64
C LYS A 198 3.91 25.69 -7.30
N ARG A 199 3.75 24.87 -6.24
CA ARG A 199 3.51 25.32 -4.85
C ARG A 199 2.18 26.03 -4.60
N ASP A 200 1.21 25.87 -5.49
CA ASP A 200 -0.08 26.56 -5.41
C ASP A 200 -1.24 25.62 -5.06
N TYR A 201 -0.97 24.37 -4.69
CA TYR A 201 -2.00 23.39 -4.37
C TYR A 201 -1.52 22.39 -3.33
N ALA A 202 -2.44 21.90 -2.50
CA ALA A 202 -2.25 20.70 -1.71
C ALA A 202 -2.63 19.45 -2.51
N LEU A 203 -2.02 18.30 -2.19
CA LEU A 203 -2.24 17.04 -2.89
C LEU A 203 -2.70 15.96 -1.91
N SER A 204 -3.74 15.22 -2.28
CA SER A 204 -4.13 13.97 -1.62
C SER A 204 -4.31 12.86 -2.65
N ILE A 205 -3.80 11.65 -2.34
CA ILE A 205 -3.90 10.48 -3.22
C ILE A 205 -4.31 9.28 -2.38
N CYS A 206 -5.53 8.76 -2.56
CA CYS A 206 -5.99 7.58 -1.84
C CYS A 206 -7.18 6.89 -2.52
N ARG A 207 -7.54 5.72 -2.02
CA ARG A 207 -8.84 5.11 -2.30
C ARG A 207 -9.93 5.94 -1.64
N ILE A 208 -11.04 6.15 -2.36
CA ILE A 208 -12.16 6.94 -1.83
C ILE A 208 -13.06 6.04 -0.97
N GLU A 209 -12.63 5.86 0.27
CA GLU A 209 -13.28 5.03 1.29
C GLU A 209 -13.44 5.84 2.60
N PRO A 210 -14.48 5.57 3.42
CA PRO A 210 -14.73 6.32 4.66
C PRO A 210 -13.54 6.35 5.62
N GLU A 211 -12.82 5.24 5.75
CA GLU A 211 -11.64 5.11 6.60
C GLU A 211 -10.43 5.95 6.15
N ASN A 212 -10.49 6.53 4.96
CA ASN A 212 -9.48 7.46 4.48
C ASN A 212 -9.84 8.93 4.73
N ASN A 213 -10.92 9.18 5.49
CA ASN A 213 -11.35 10.50 5.94
C ASN A 213 -11.40 11.56 4.83
N CYS A 214 -11.76 11.13 3.59
CA CYS A 214 -11.84 12.02 2.44
C CYS A 214 -12.77 13.22 2.69
N HIS A 215 -13.86 13.00 3.45
CA HIS A 215 -14.81 14.05 3.82
C HIS A 215 -14.16 15.12 4.70
N ILE A 216 -13.33 14.76 5.68
CA ILE A 216 -12.61 15.72 6.54
C ILE A 216 -11.70 16.64 5.69
N THR A 217 -10.94 16.03 4.78
CA THR A 217 -10.07 16.77 3.86
C THR A 217 -10.89 17.73 2.98
N LEU A 218 -11.98 17.23 2.37
CA LEU A 218 -12.82 18.04 1.49
C LEU A 218 -13.54 19.15 2.25
N ASP A 219 -14.06 18.90 3.45
CA ASP A 219 -14.69 19.91 4.31
C ASP A 219 -13.71 21.03 4.68
N ALA A 220 -12.47 20.68 5.04
CA ALA A 220 -11.45 21.67 5.38
C ALA A 220 -11.13 22.60 4.18
N PHE A 221 -10.89 22.01 3.01
CA PHE A 221 -10.56 22.79 1.82
C PHE A 221 -11.75 23.60 1.26
N ALA A 222 -12.97 23.09 1.39
CA ALA A 222 -14.20 23.84 1.03
C ALA A 222 -14.39 25.07 1.92
N LYS A 223 -14.04 24.97 3.22
CA LYS A 223 -14.14 26.10 4.18
C LYS A 223 -12.98 27.09 4.02
N PHE A 224 -11.75 26.59 3.84
CA PHE A 224 -10.54 27.41 3.84
C PHE A 224 -10.24 28.07 2.48
N GLY A 225 -10.67 27.44 1.38
CA GLY A 225 -10.57 28.01 0.03
C GLY A 225 -9.23 27.81 -0.69
N LEU A 226 -8.23 27.16 -0.09
CA LEU A 226 -6.97 26.81 -0.77
C LEU A 226 -7.19 25.78 -1.88
N PRO A 227 -6.37 25.80 -2.96
CA PRO A 227 -6.44 24.78 -4.00
C PRO A 227 -6.06 23.39 -3.51
N LEU A 228 -6.93 22.42 -3.80
CA LEU A 228 -6.71 21.00 -3.54
C LEU A 228 -6.77 20.19 -4.83
N VAL A 229 -5.78 19.33 -5.05
CA VAL A 229 -5.83 18.24 -6.03
C VAL A 229 -6.04 16.95 -5.28
N PHE A 230 -7.17 16.28 -5.51
CA PHE A 230 -7.49 15.04 -4.83
C PHE A 230 -7.70 13.92 -5.86
N ILE A 231 -6.78 12.95 -5.87
CA ILE A 231 -6.75 11.84 -6.83
C ILE A 231 -7.33 10.59 -6.19
N GLY A 232 -8.34 9.99 -6.83
CA GLY A 232 -8.94 8.74 -6.37
C GLY A 232 -10.05 8.25 -7.27
N ASN A 233 -10.54 7.02 -7.04
CA ASN A 233 -11.67 6.45 -7.79
C ASN A 233 -12.99 6.88 -7.15
N TRP A 234 -13.50 8.04 -7.57
CA TRP A 234 -14.70 8.67 -7.01
C TRP A 234 -15.99 7.91 -7.30
N ASP A 235 -16.05 7.19 -8.43
CA ASP A 235 -17.26 6.50 -8.87
C ASP A 235 -17.34 5.06 -8.37
N TYR A 236 -16.30 4.56 -7.71
CA TYR A 236 -16.25 3.18 -7.21
C TYR A 236 -17.34 2.87 -6.17
N SER A 237 -17.66 3.81 -5.28
CA SER A 237 -18.59 3.61 -4.16
C SER A 237 -19.66 4.70 -4.08
N ALA A 238 -20.77 4.42 -3.37
CA ALA A 238 -21.79 5.42 -3.06
C ALA A 238 -21.21 6.60 -2.24
N TYR A 239 -20.23 6.32 -1.38
CA TYR A 239 -19.51 7.35 -0.61
C TYR A 239 -18.77 8.30 -1.55
N GLY A 240 -17.98 7.77 -2.49
CA GLY A 240 -17.24 8.58 -3.44
C GLY A 240 -18.13 9.44 -4.32
N ARG A 241 -19.18 8.84 -4.91
CA ARG A 241 -20.16 9.58 -5.74
C ARG A 241 -20.82 10.72 -4.98
N ARG A 242 -21.18 10.52 -3.71
CA ARG A 242 -21.77 11.56 -2.85
C ARG A 242 -20.78 12.71 -2.60
N LEU A 243 -19.51 12.40 -2.33
CA LEU A 243 -18.48 13.44 -2.18
C LEU A 243 -18.26 14.20 -3.47
N ARG A 244 -18.17 13.51 -4.62
CA ARG A 244 -18.02 14.14 -5.93
C ARG A 244 -19.21 15.08 -6.26
N TRP A 245 -20.42 14.66 -5.94
CA TRP A 245 -21.62 15.50 -6.10
C TRP A 245 -21.55 16.75 -5.21
N ARG A 246 -21.13 16.60 -3.94
CA ARG A 246 -21.11 17.70 -2.96
C ARG A 246 -20.01 18.74 -3.22
N TYR A 247 -18.82 18.30 -3.62
CA TYR A 247 -17.63 19.16 -3.69
C TYR A 247 -17.10 19.39 -5.11
N GLY A 248 -17.54 18.62 -6.09
CA GLY A 248 -16.98 18.64 -7.45
C GLY A 248 -17.20 19.93 -8.24
N LEU A 249 -18.10 20.81 -7.79
CA LEU A 249 -18.35 22.13 -8.41
C LEU A 249 -17.55 23.27 -7.77
N LEU A 250 -16.82 23.00 -6.67
CA LEU A 250 -15.99 24.02 -6.03
C LEU A 250 -14.74 24.28 -6.86
N SER A 251 -14.50 25.53 -7.22
CA SER A 251 -13.41 25.93 -8.12
C SER A 251 -12.01 25.67 -7.55
N ASN A 252 -11.89 25.64 -6.23
CA ASN A 252 -10.63 25.35 -5.53
C ASN A 252 -10.37 23.84 -5.30
N ILE A 253 -11.33 22.95 -5.58
CA ILE A 253 -11.18 21.51 -5.38
C ILE A 253 -11.19 20.78 -6.73
N LYS A 254 -10.05 20.23 -7.09
CA LYS A 254 -9.89 19.44 -8.33
C LYS A 254 -9.90 17.96 -8.00
N MET A 255 -11.04 17.30 -8.22
CA MET A 255 -11.25 15.86 -8.01
C MET A 255 -10.86 15.11 -9.28
N LEU A 256 -9.71 14.45 -9.27
CA LEU A 256 -9.18 13.71 -10.41
C LEU A 256 -9.45 12.21 -10.26
N ASP A 257 -9.71 11.55 -11.39
CA ASP A 257 -9.78 10.09 -11.46
C ASP A 257 -8.38 9.47 -11.27
N PRO A 258 -8.29 8.14 -11.02
CA PRO A 258 -7.01 7.50 -10.78
C PRO A 258 -5.98 7.76 -11.87
N ILE A 259 -4.79 8.16 -11.46
CA ILE A 259 -3.64 8.40 -12.33
C ILE A 259 -2.62 7.31 -12.08
N TYR A 260 -2.19 6.63 -13.14
CA TYR A 260 -1.18 5.56 -13.09
C TYR A 260 0.11 5.95 -13.81
N ASP A 261 0.12 7.10 -14.49
CA ASP A 261 1.32 7.67 -15.09
C ASP A 261 2.25 8.17 -13.98
N LEU A 262 3.40 7.51 -13.87
CA LEU A 262 4.37 7.77 -12.81
C LEU A 262 5.04 9.14 -12.94
N ASP A 263 5.17 9.67 -14.17
CA ASP A 263 5.76 10.98 -14.40
C ASP A 263 4.80 12.09 -13.99
N VAL A 264 3.51 11.87 -14.20
CA VAL A 264 2.44 12.75 -13.69
C VAL A 264 2.41 12.72 -12.16
N LEU A 265 2.38 11.54 -11.55
CA LEU A 265 2.35 11.38 -10.09
C LEU A 265 3.59 11.99 -9.42
N TYR A 266 4.78 11.77 -9.99
CA TYR A 266 6.02 12.42 -9.56
C TYR A 266 5.90 13.94 -9.58
N THR A 267 5.44 14.49 -10.73
CA THR A 267 5.32 15.93 -10.92
C THR A 267 4.36 16.55 -9.92
N LEU A 268 3.21 15.90 -9.68
CA LEU A 268 2.22 16.41 -8.74
C LEU A 268 2.73 16.37 -7.29
N ARG A 269 3.40 15.29 -6.85
CA ARG A 269 3.99 15.21 -5.50
C ARG A 269 5.12 16.21 -5.31
N LYS A 270 6.01 16.37 -6.29
CA LYS A 270 7.16 17.28 -6.20
C LYS A 270 6.76 18.74 -6.10
N ASN A 271 5.68 19.12 -6.78
CA ASN A 271 5.27 20.50 -6.96
C ASN A 271 4.07 20.89 -6.08
N CYS A 272 3.50 20.03 -5.25
CA CYS A 272 2.48 20.43 -4.29
C CYS A 272 3.09 21.30 -3.16
N ASN A 273 2.26 22.09 -2.51
CA ASN A 273 2.63 22.80 -1.30
C ASN A 273 2.68 21.85 -0.11
N ASN A 274 1.57 21.15 0.15
CA ASN A 274 1.42 20.17 1.23
C ASN A 274 0.88 18.86 0.68
N TYR A 275 1.20 17.74 1.34
CA TYR A 275 0.57 16.45 1.10
C TYR A 275 -0.39 16.10 2.25
N ILE A 276 -1.64 15.79 1.91
CA ILE A 276 -2.69 15.48 2.88
C ILE A 276 -2.92 13.97 2.91
N HIS A 277 -2.83 13.37 4.10
CA HIS A 277 -2.97 11.93 4.29
C HIS A 277 -4.04 11.61 5.32
N GLY A 278 -5.20 11.15 4.86
CA GLY A 278 -6.38 10.95 5.72
C GLY A 278 -6.57 9.53 6.25
N HIS A 279 -5.69 8.55 5.95
CA HIS A 279 -5.89 7.15 6.36
C HIS A 279 -5.97 7.00 7.88
N SER A 280 -6.97 6.25 8.35
CA SER A 280 -7.15 5.88 9.76
C SER A 280 -7.08 4.38 10.03
N CYS A 281 -6.99 3.55 8.99
CA CYS A 281 -6.95 2.09 9.08
C CYS A 281 -5.77 1.53 8.29
N GLY A 282 -5.19 0.44 8.77
CA GLY A 282 -4.13 -0.28 8.06
C GLY A 282 -2.79 -0.21 8.80
N GLY A 283 -1.71 -0.56 8.11
CA GLY A 283 -0.33 -0.45 8.57
C GLY A 283 0.39 0.72 7.90
N THR A 284 1.59 0.47 7.39
CA THR A 284 2.33 1.43 6.58
C THR A 284 1.62 1.66 5.24
N ASN A 285 1.21 2.89 4.97
CA ASN A 285 0.53 3.21 3.73
C ASN A 285 1.52 3.59 2.63
N PRO A 286 1.55 2.87 1.48
CA PRO A 286 2.49 3.16 0.40
C PRO A 286 2.43 4.60 -0.10
N SER A 287 1.22 5.20 -0.21
CA SER A 287 1.09 6.58 -0.73
C SER A 287 1.67 7.63 0.23
N LEU A 288 1.66 7.35 1.54
CA LEU A 288 2.33 8.19 2.54
C LEU A 288 3.84 8.09 2.41
N VAL A 289 4.36 6.86 2.37
CA VAL A 289 5.80 6.60 2.21
C VAL A 289 6.34 7.23 0.92
N GLU A 290 5.63 7.06 -0.20
CA GLU A 290 5.97 7.69 -1.47
C GLU A 290 6.03 9.23 -1.33
N ALA A 291 5.05 9.85 -0.67
CA ALA A 291 4.98 11.30 -0.50
C ALA A 291 6.16 11.85 0.34
N MET A 292 6.60 11.10 1.34
CA MET A 292 7.73 11.50 2.21
C MET A 292 9.03 11.74 1.43
N PHE A 293 9.25 11.02 0.30
CA PHE A 293 10.44 11.19 -0.54
C PHE A 293 10.55 12.55 -1.26
N PHE A 294 9.51 13.36 -1.21
CA PHE A 294 9.48 14.66 -1.90
C PHE A 294 9.81 15.85 -1.00
N GLY A 295 10.02 15.61 0.31
CA GLY A 295 10.34 16.68 1.25
C GLY A 295 9.28 17.77 1.28
N ARG A 296 7.99 17.40 1.13
CA ARG A 296 6.85 18.31 1.30
C ARG A 296 6.29 18.15 2.70
N PRO A 297 5.77 19.23 3.31
CA PRO A 297 5.04 19.10 4.56
C PRO A 297 3.92 18.08 4.40
N ILE A 298 3.83 17.16 5.37
CA ILE A 298 2.78 16.14 5.41
C ILE A 298 1.84 16.45 6.56
N LEU A 299 0.56 16.62 6.22
CA LEU A 299 -0.53 16.73 7.18
C LEU A 299 -1.26 15.39 7.20
N ALA A 300 -1.08 14.62 8.27
CA ALA A 300 -1.57 13.26 8.41
C ALA A 300 -2.69 13.17 9.44
N TYR A 301 -3.68 12.30 9.18
CA TYR A 301 -4.69 12.00 10.19
C TYR A 301 -4.05 11.38 11.43
N ASP A 302 -4.46 11.81 12.62
CA ASP A 302 -3.84 11.43 13.90
C ASP A 302 -4.24 10.01 14.32
N VAL A 303 -3.41 9.05 13.91
CA VAL A 303 -3.50 7.63 14.32
C VAL A 303 -2.10 7.04 14.45
N VAL A 304 -2.00 6.01 15.27
CA VAL A 304 -0.73 5.33 15.57
C VAL A 304 0.03 4.94 14.31
N PHE A 305 -0.63 4.43 13.27
CA PHE A 305 0.01 3.99 12.03
C PHE A 305 0.72 5.13 11.28
N ASN A 306 0.08 6.30 11.23
CA ASN A 306 0.67 7.48 10.57
C ASN A 306 1.81 8.06 11.40
N ARG A 307 1.66 8.12 12.73
CA ARG A 307 2.73 8.58 13.64
C ARG A 307 3.96 7.69 13.54
N GLU A 308 3.80 6.38 13.61
CA GLU A 308 4.90 5.42 13.45
C GLU A 308 5.57 5.52 12.08
N THR A 309 4.77 5.58 10.99
CA THR A 309 5.33 5.71 9.63
C THR A 309 6.15 6.98 9.46
N THR A 310 5.76 8.08 10.09
CA THR A 310 6.44 9.38 9.97
C THR A 310 7.40 9.67 11.12
N CYS A 311 7.60 8.70 12.03
CA CYS A 311 8.43 8.87 13.25
C CYS A 311 8.05 10.13 14.04
N ASP A 312 6.75 10.40 14.19
CA ASP A 312 6.17 11.57 14.87
C ASP A 312 6.65 12.94 14.30
N LYS A 313 7.10 12.99 13.06
CA LYS A 313 7.63 14.22 12.43
C LYS A 313 6.67 14.89 11.44
N ALA A 314 5.47 14.35 11.20
CA ALA A 314 4.43 15.00 10.42
C ALA A 314 3.58 15.95 11.28
N TYR A 315 2.67 16.67 10.64
CA TYR A 315 1.64 17.49 11.32
C TYR A 315 0.37 16.66 11.41
N TYR A 316 -0.22 16.53 12.62
CA TYR A 316 -1.32 15.59 12.84
C TYR A 316 -2.63 16.29 13.13
N TYR A 317 -3.69 15.92 12.42
CA TYR A 317 -5.04 16.44 12.58
C TYR A 317 -6.05 15.32 12.85
N ALA A 318 -7.04 15.58 13.69
CA ALA A 318 -8.15 14.66 13.98
C ALA A 318 -9.49 15.09 13.36
N ASN A 319 -9.59 16.34 12.90
CA ASN A 319 -10.79 16.93 12.31
C ASN A 319 -10.42 18.03 11.30
N ASP A 320 -11.44 18.54 10.60
CA ASP A 320 -11.29 19.57 9.59
C ASP A 320 -10.81 20.92 10.15
N LEU A 321 -11.18 21.30 11.38
CA LEU A 321 -10.72 22.55 12.00
C LEU A 321 -9.21 22.52 12.25
N GLN A 322 -8.70 21.45 12.84
CA GLN A 322 -7.24 21.29 13.03
C GLN A 322 -6.49 21.24 11.70
N LEU A 323 -7.07 20.63 10.65
CA LEU A 323 -6.47 20.67 9.33
C LEU A 323 -6.41 22.10 8.78
N ILE A 324 -7.48 22.91 8.98
CA ILE A 324 -7.54 24.33 8.60
C ILE A 324 -6.45 25.12 9.34
N ASP A 325 -6.26 24.87 10.64
CA ASP A 325 -5.21 25.56 11.42
C ASP A 325 -3.83 25.35 10.79
N TYR A 326 -3.48 24.10 10.43
CA TYR A 326 -2.22 23.83 9.75
C TYR A 326 -2.15 24.44 8.34
N LEU A 327 -3.24 24.43 7.57
CA LEU A 327 -3.27 25.05 6.24
C LEU A 327 -3.03 26.57 6.30
N GLY A 328 -3.39 27.22 7.40
CA GLY A 328 -3.15 28.64 7.66
C GLY A 328 -1.73 28.96 8.18
N MET A 329 -0.94 27.96 8.57
CA MET A 329 0.41 28.19 9.08
C MET A 329 1.40 28.49 7.96
N PRO A 330 2.18 29.55 8.04
CA PRO A 330 3.29 29.77 7.10
C PRO A 330 4.45 28.81 7.39
N ASN A 331 5.20 28.44 6.35
CA ASN A 331 6.49 27.77 6.44
C ASN A 331 6.48 26.43 7.20
N LEU A 332 5.52 25.57 6.93
CA LEU A 332 5.59 24.18 7.38
C LEU A 332 6.81 23.48 6.78
N GLU A 333 7.54 22.72 7.59
CA GLU A 333 8.76 22.01 7.17
C GLU A 333 8.43 20.63 6.60
N GLY A 334 9.08 20.25 5.53
CA GLY A 334 8.93 18.94 4.88
C GLY A 334 10.21 18.10 4.87
N GLU A 335 11.39 18.72 5.05
CA GLU A 335 12.68 18.02 5.11
C GLU A 335 12.72 16.85 6.09
N PRO A 336 12.20 16.95 7.32
CA PRO A 336 12.20 15.82 8.26
C PRO A 336 11.55 14.54 7.70
N MET A 337 10.59 14.67 6.79
CA MET A 337 9.95 13.52 6.13
C MET A 337 10.88 12.82 5.15
N LEU A 338 11.67 13.59 4.39
CA LEU A 338 12.65 13.05 3.45
C LEU A 338 13.75 12.25 4.16
N ASP A 339 14.19 12.73 5.32
CA ASP A 339 15.21 12.04 6.12
C ASP A 339 14.68 10.71 6.66
N VAL A 340 13.46 10.69 7.21
CA VAL A 340 12.79 9.47 7.65
C VAL A 340 12.64 8.49 6.47
N ALA A 341 12.18 8.98 5.31
CA ALA A 341 12.00 8.16 4.13
C ALA A 341 13.30 7.48 3.67
N LYS A 342 14.39 8.26 3.56
CA LYS A 342 15.71 7.75 3.17
C LYS A 342 16.28 6.75 4.17
N GLN A 343 16.02 6.94 5.46
CA GLN A 343 16.52 6.07 6.52
C GLN A 343 15.78 4.72 6.57
N HIS A 344 14.46 4.73 6.37
CA HIS A 344 13.61 3.57 6.68
C HIS A 344 12.94 2.92 5.46
N TYR A 345 12.73 3.65 4.36
CA TYR A 345 11.82 3.24 3.29
C TYR A 345 12.45 3.12 1.90
N MET A 346 13.77 2.85 1.84
CA MET A 346 14.45 2.55 0.58
C MET A 346 14.20 1.09 0.17
N TRP A 347 13.76 0.83 -1.07
CA TRP A 347 13.53 -0.52 -1.58
C TRP A 347 14.72 -1.44 -1.46
N LYS A 348 15.93 -0.91 -1.64
CA LYS A 348 17.17 -1.68 -1.45
C LYS A 348 17.28 -2.29 -0.04
N VAL A 349 16.82 -1.60 0.98
CA VAL A 349 16.81 -2.08 2.37
C VAL A 349 15.68 -3.08 2.57
N ILE A 350 14.48 -2.74 2.12
CA ILE A 350 13.28 -3.60 2.23
C ILE A 350 13.50 -4.96 1.56
N VAL A 351 14.00 -4.99 0.33
CA VAL A 351 14.29 -6.24 -0.40
C VAL A 351 15.27 -7.12 0.39
N ARG A 352 16.33 -6.53 0.97
CA ARG A 352 17.30 -7.27 1.78
C ARG A 352 16.68 -7.85 3.04
N GLN A 353 15.78 -7.13 3.70
CA GLN A 353 15.05 -7.62 4.87
C GLN A 353 14.19 -8.84 4.51
N TYR A 354 13.44 -8.79 3.40
CA TYR A 354 12.69 -9.95 2.91
C TYR A 354 13.59 -11.13 2.59
N GLU A 355 14.70 -10.92 1.86
CA GLU A 355 15.63 -11.97 1.49
C GLU A 355 16.35 -12.62 2.69
N ALA A 356 16.58 -11.86 3.76
CA ALA A 356 17.13 -12.40 5.01
C ALA A 356 16.21 -13.44 5.64
N LEU A 357 14.89 -13.31 5.45
CA LEU A 357 13.90 -14.27 5.96
C LEU A 357 13.89 -15.60 5.18
N TYR A 358 14.43 -15.67 3.98
CA TYR A 358 14.43 -16.89 3.14
C TYR A 358 15.57 -17.87 3.50
N ARG A 359 16.43 -17.52 4.44
CA ARG A 359 17.56 -18.35 4.91
C ARG A 359 17.14 -19.50 5.79
#